data_5709ab0b7b777b6acf619118f75fca3d
#
_entry.id   5709ab0b7b777b6acf619118f75fca3d
#
_cell.length_a   1.000
_cell.length_b   1.000
_cell.length_c   1.000
_cell.angle_alpha   90.00
_cell.angle_beta   90.00
_cell.angle_gamma   90.00
#
_symmetry.space_group_name_H-M   'P 1'
#
loop_
_entity.id
_entity.type
_entity.pdbx_description
1 polymer ?
#
loop_
_entity_poly.entity_id
_entity_poly.type
_entity_poly.pdbx_seq_one_letter_code
_entity_poly.pdbx_strand_id
1 'polypeptide(L)'
;MKYANIKYYDISNGLGVRTSLFVSGCTHKCRGCFNEEAQNFNYGEEFTQETIETVLKSMEPGYIRGLSLLGGEPMEIPNQKALLPLLRQFKARFPKKDIWCYTGYTYESDLLDKNGKARCDATEEFLSYIDILVDGEFDQNLYDISLEFRGSSNQRLLQIQKDGCPELVISDN
;
A
#
# COMPACT_ATOMS: atom_id res chain seq x y z
N MET A 1 7.55 12.16 6.69
CA MET A 1 7.50 11.29 5.49
C MET A 1 7.33 12.16 4.26
N LYS A 2 7.90 11.74 3.14
CA LYS A 2 7.60 12.35 1.83
C LYS A 2 6.73 11.42 0.99
N TYR A 3 6.11 11.97 -0.04
CA TYR A 3 5.40 11.20 -1.06
C TYR A 3 5.84 11.63 -2.46
N ALA A 4 5.89 10.66 -3.37
CA ALA A 4 6.32 10.89 -4.74
C ALA A 4 5.21 11.45 -5.62
N ASN A 5 3.97 10.96 -5.45
CA ASN A 5 2.83 11.37 -6.29
C ASN A 5 1.48 10.99 -5.64
N ILE A 6 0.44 11.68 -6.06
CA ILE A 6 -0.96 11.28 -5.85
C ILE A 6 -1.62 11.16 -7.21
N LYS A 7 -2.04 9.95 -7.58
CA LYS A 7 -2.73 9.68 -8.84
C LYS A 7 -4.23 9.57 -8.59
N TYR A 8 -4.97 10.51 -9.12
CA TYR A 8 -6.43 10.52 -9.08
C TYR A 8 -7.01 9.68 -10.22
N TYR A 9 -8.20 9.10 -10.00
CA TYR A 9 -8.91 8.30 -11.00
C TYR A 9 -8.08 7.13 -11.54
N ASP A 10 -7.30 6.54 -10.66
CA ASP A 10 -6.44 5.40 -11.00
C ASP A 10 -7.26 4.11 -11.11
N ILE A 11 -7.02 3.35 -12.18
CA ILE A 11 -7.65 2.04 -12.45
C ILE A 11 -6.63 0.90 -12.49
N SER A 12 -5.35 1.21 -12.28
CA SER A 12 -4.25 0.25 -12.44
C SER A 12 -3.79 -0.40 -11.12
N ASN A 13 -4.09 0.25 -10.00
CA ASN A 13 -3.57 -0.16 -8.70
C ASN A 13 -4.69 -0.62 -7.75
N GLY A 14 -5.47 -1.61 -8.20
CA GLY A 14 -6.57 -2.22 -7.48
C GLY A 14 -7.92 -2.08 -8.21
N LEU A 15 -8.92 -2.80 -7.72
CA LEU A 15 -10.24 -2.85 -8.34
C LEU A 15 -10.98 -1.51 -8.29
N GLY A 16 -11.59 -1.14 -9.41
CA GLY A 16 -12.41 0.08 -9.56
C GLY A 16 -11.59 1.35 -9.70
N VAL A 17 -12.25 2.49 -9.68
CA VAL A 17 -11.58 3.80 -9.75
C VAL A 17 -11.11 4.19 -8.35
N ARG A 18 -9.84 4.55 -8.22
CA ARG A 18 -9.20 4.77 -6.92
C ARG A 18 -8.41 6.08 -6.89
N THR A 19 -8.04 6.53 -5.71
CA THR A 19 -6.90 7.43 -5.55
C THR A 19 -5.72 6.63 -5.05
N SER A 20 -4.59 6.77 -5.71
CA SER A 20 -3.35 6.07 -5.36
C SER A 20 -2.32 7.05 -4.81
N LEU A 21 -1.88 6.82 -3.59
CA LEU A 21 -0.82 7.57 -2.91
C LEU A 21 0.50 6.82 -3.04
N PHE A 22 1.44 7.41 -3.77
CA PHE A 22 2.79 6.88 -3.93
C PHE A 22 3.70 7.50 -2.87
N VAL A 23 4.02 6.75 -1.83
CA VAL A 23 4.94 7.18 -0.78
C VAL A 23 6.39 7.17 -1.25
N SER A 24 7.26 7.85 -0.53
CA SER A 24 8.71 7.82 -0.76
C SER A 24 9.43 7.12 0.39
N GLY A 25 10.56 6.47 0.04
CA GLY A 25 11.36 5.65 0.94
C GLY A 25 11.07 4.16 0.77
N CYS A 26 12.11 3.40 0.42
CA CYS A 26 12.07 1.95 0.29
C CYS A 26 13.48 1.40 0.44
N THR A 27 13.64 0.36 1.25
CA THR A 27 14.95 -0.29 1.49
C THR A 27 15.16 -1.56 0.67
N HIS A 28 14.13 -2.07 -0.03
CA HIS A 28 14.21 -3.29 -0.83
C HIS A 28 15.18 -3.20 -2.02
N LYS A 29 15.17 -2.07 -2.76
CA LYS A 29 16.04 -1.85 -3.94
C LYS A 29 15.88 -2.93 -5.02
N CYS A 30 14.65 -3.38 -5.26
CA CYS A 30 14.35 -4.40 -6.28
C CYS A 30 14.93 -4.02 -7.64
N ARG A 31 15.57 -4.97 -8.32
CA ARG A 31 16.05 -4.77 -9.68
C ARG A 31 14.85 -4.58 -10.63
N GLY A 32 14.89 -3.52 -11.46
CA GLY A 32 13.79 -3.20 -12.38
C GLY A 32 12.57 -2.61 -11.70
N CYS A 33 12.73 -2.01 -10.52
CA CYS A 33 11.66 -1.31 -9.81
C CYS A 33 10.98 -0.26 -10.69
N PHE A 34 9.64 -0.25 -10.72
CA PHE A 34 8.88 0.72 -11.50
C PHE A 34 8.95 2.16 -10.96
N ASN A 35 9.31 2.32 -9.68
CA ASN A 35 9.37 3.60 -8.98
C ASN A 35 10.75 3.79 -8.33
N GLU A 36 11.82 3.68 -9.09
CA GLU A 36 13.19 3.75 -8.58
C GLU A 36 13.47 5.05 -7.81
N GLU A 37 12.98 6.19 -8.31
CA GLU A 37 13.14 7.50 -7.65
C GLU A 37 12.47 7.53 -6.27
N ALA A 38 11.33 6.87 -6.12
CA ALA A 38 10.58 6.80 -4.86
C ALA A 38 11.26 5.91 -3.79
N GLN A 39 12.34 5.19 -4.12
CA GLN A 39 13.16 4.50 -3.12
C GLN A 39 13.87 5.50 -2.19
N ASN A 40 14.17 6.71 -2.67
CA ASN A 40 14.78 7.74 -1.87
C ASN A 40 13.76 8.35 -0.89
N PHE A 41 14.03 8.27 0.41
CA PHE A 41 13.17 8.83 1.46
C PHE A 41 12.97 10.36 1.37
N ASN A 42 13.86 11.06 0.68
CA ASN A 42 13.79 12.51 0.49
C ASN A 42 13.18 12.92 -0.86
N TYR A 43 12.72 11.97 -1.68
CA TYR A 43 12.11 12.27 -2.97
C TYR A 43 10.68 12.80 -2.82
N GLY A 44 10.30 13.75 -3.67
CA GLY A 44 8.95 14.29 -3.74
C GLY A 44 8.62 15.32 -2.66
N GLU A 45 7.37 15.43 -2.32
CA GLU A 45 6.80 16.47 -1.46
C GLU A 45 6.60 16.01 -0.02
N GLU A 46 6.50 16.97 0.91
CA GLU A 46 6.22 16.68 2.32
C GLU A 46 4.77 16.19 2.51
N PHE A 47 4.63 15.07 3.22
CA PHE A 47 3.32 14.54 3.59
C PHE A 47 2.81 15.27 4.83
N THR A 48 1.87 16.17 4.63
CA THR A 48 1.33 17.07 5.65
C THR A 48 -0.15 16.78 5.93
N GLN A 49 -0.73 17.47 6.92
CA GLN A 49 -2.17 17.42 7.15
C GLN A 49 -2.97 17.94 5.94
N GLU A 50 -2.45 18.91 5.20
CA GLU A 50 -3.06 19.40 3.97
C GLU A 50 -3.08 18.31 2.88
N THR A 51 -2.00 17.52 2.78
CA THR A 51 -1.95 16.35 1.89
C THR A 51 -3.02 15.32 2.27
N ILE A 52 -3.18 15.04 3.56
CA ILE A 52 -4.22 14.13 4.07
C ILE A 52 -5.61 14.63 3.63
N GLU A 53 -5.94 15.90 3.85
CA GLU A 53 -7.22 16.47 3.46
C GLU A 53 -7.44 16.43 1.94
N THR A 54 -6.40 16.65 1.16
CA THR A 54 -6.45 16.55 -0.31
C THR A 54 -6.78 15.12 -0.76
N VAL A 55 -6.13 14.12 -0.18
CA VAL A 55 -6.43 12.71 -0.44
C VAL A 55 -7.86 12.37 -0.01
N LEU A 56 -8.29 12.78 1.19
CA LEU A 56 -9.63 12.50 1.68
C LEU A 56 -10.71 13.16 0.81
N LYS A 57 -10.50 14.40 0.39
CA LYS A 57 -11.42 15.10 -0.52
C LYS A 57 -11.57 14.38 -1.85
N SER A 58 -10.50 13.81 -2.39
CA SER A 58 -10.55 13.04 -3.63
C SER A 58 -11.41 11.77 -3.53
N MET A 59 -11.68 11.31 -2.30
CA MET A 59 -12.50 10.12 -2.03
C MET A 59 -14.00 10.42 -1.96
N GLU A 60 -14.44 11.70 -1.92
CA GLU A 60 -15.86 12.08 -1.75
C GLU A 60 -16.76 11.56 -2.87
N PRO A 61 -16.37 11.57 -4.16
CA PRO A 61 -17.24 11.08 -5.20
C PRO A 61 -17.62 9.61 -5.01
N GLY A 62 -18.91 9.31 -5.17
CA GLY A 62 -19.45 7.96 -4.92
C GLY A 62 -18.86 6.86 -5.79
N TYR A 63 -18.35 7.19 -6.98
CA TYR A 63 -17.72 6.25 -7.91
C TYR A 63 -16.26 5.90 -7.54
N ILE A 64 -15.62 6.65 -6.65
CA ILE A 64 -14.30 6.30 -6.15
C ILE A 64 -14.43 5.11 -5.20
N ARG A 65 -13.82 3.98 -5.58
CA ARG A 65 -13.88 2.73 -4.82
C ARG A 65 -13.11 2.79 -3.52
N GLY A 66 -11.91 3.34 -3.54
CA GLY A 66 -11.06 3.37 -2.36
C GLY A 66 -9.69 4.00 -2.57
N LEU A 67 -8.83 3.77 -1.60
CA LEU A 67 -7.45 4.25 -1.53
C LEU A 67 -6.47 3.12 -1.85
N SER A 68 -5.42 3.41 -2.62
CA SER A 68 -4.28 2.51 -2.78
C SER A 68 -3.01 3.17 -2.26
N LEU A 69 -2.27 2.45 -1.43
CA LEU A 69 -0.98 2.84 -0.87
C LEU A 69 0.13 2.05 -1.55
N LEU A 70 1.06 2.72 -2.19
CA LEU A 70 2.16 2.12 -2.92
C LEU A 70 3.29 3.15 -3.12
N GLY A 71 4.17 2.91 -4.09
CA GLY A 71 5.21 3.87 -4.48
C GLY A 71 6.60 3.40 -4.09
N GLY A 72 7.21 3.96 -3.05
CA GLY A 72 8.35 3.40 -2.34
C GLY A 72 7.89 2.16 -1.57
N GLU A 73 7.83 2.26 -0.25
CA GLU A 73 7.37 1.15 0.60
C GLU A 73 6.48 1.69 1.73
N PRO A 74 5.15 1.51 1.65
CA PRO A 74 4.23 1.97 2.70
C PRO A 74 4.50 1.33 4.07
N MET A 75 5.04 0.10 4.09
CA MET A 75 5.32 -0.64 5.32
C MET A 75 6.72 -0.38 5.89
N GLU A 76 7.53 0.54 5.32
CA GLU A 76 8.67 1.09 6.05
C GLU A 76 8.21 1.70 7.38
N ILE A 77 8.92 1.43 8.47
CA ILE A 77 8.52 1.87 9.82
C ILE A 77 8.17 3.36 9.90
N PRO A 78 8.97 4.29 9.33
CA PRO A 78 8.60 5.71 9.33
C PRO A 78 7.34 6.01 8.51
N ASN A 79 7.11 5.28 7.42
CA ASN A 79 5.95 5.47 6.56
C ASN A 79 4.67 4.94 7.24
N GLN A 80 4.72 3.77 7.89
CA GLN A 80 3.59 3.27 8.68
C GLN A 80 3.11 4.31 9.68
N LYS A 81 4.02 4.85 10.50
CA LYS A 81 3.70 5.85 11.54
C LYS A 81 3.10 7.12 10.95
N ALA A 82 3.63 7.58 9.83
CA ALA A 82 3.17 8.80 9.17
C ALA A 82 1.82 8.64 8.46
N LEU A 83 1.49 7.43 7.97
CA LEU A 83 0.24 7.14 7.28
C LEU A 83 -0.94 6.88 8.22
N LEU A 84 -0.72 6.48 9.47
CA LEU A 84 -1.81 6.18 10.43
C LEU A 84 -2.87 7.29 10.55
N PRO A 85 -2.51 8.59 10.64
CA PRO A 85 -3.51 9.65 10.68
C PRO A 85 -4.44 9.68 9.46
N LEU A 86 -3.91 9.39 8.26
CA LEU A 86 -4.72 9.28 7.05
C LEU A 86 -5.67 8.08 7.13
N LEU A 87 -5.17 6.91 7.54
CA LEU A 87 -5.97 5.68 7.60
C LEU A 87 -7.11 5.79 8.61
N ARG A 88 -6.86 6.35 9.79
CA ARG A 88 -7.88 6.64 10.82
C ARG A 88 -8.98 7.55 10.27
N GLN A 89 -8.60 8.67 9.66
CA GLN A 89 -9.55 9.64 9.10
C GLN A 89 -10.31 9.04 7.91
N PHE A 90 -9.63 8.26 7.05
CA PHE A 90 -10.25 7.59 5.91
C PHE A 90 -11.36 6.63 6.36
N LYS A 91 -11.09 5.71 7.28
CA LYS A 91 -12.09 4.74 7.73
C LYS A 91 -13.22 5.40 8.53
N ALA A 92 -12.94 6.46 9.29
CA ALA A 92 -13.98 7.24 9.97
C ALA A 92 -14.92 7.93 8.97
N ARG A 93 -14.38 8.51 7.88
CA ARG A 93 -15.15 9.28 6.90
C ARG A 93 -15.78 8.38 5.82
N PHE A 94 -15.13 7.30 5.45
CA PHE A 94 -15.53 6.39 4.37
C PHE A 94 -15.53 4.92 4.79
N PRO A 95 -16.37 4.49 5.74
CA PRO A 95 -16.33 3.14 6.31
C PRO A 95 -16.63 2.01 5.31
N LYS A 96 -17.22 2.34 4.15
CA LYS A 96 -17.58 1.38 3.09
C LYS A 96 -16.57 1.31 1.95
N LYS A 97 -15.56 2.20 1.93
CA LYS A 97 -14.52 2.20 0.91
C LYS A 97 -13.33 1.35 1.38
N ASP A 98 -12.70 0.65 0.44
CA ASP A 98 -11.59 -0.24 0.73
C ASP A 98 -10.23 0.45 0.64
N ILE A 99 -9.23 -0.13 1.30
CA ILE A 99 -7.83 0.28 1.24
C ILE A 99 -7.00 -0.90 0.75
N TRP A 100 -6.26 -0.66 -0.33
CA TRP A 100 -5.23 -1.55 -0.85
C TRP A 100 -3.86 -1.04 -0.41
N CYS A 101 -2.97 -1.96 -0.06
CA CYS A 101 -1.59 -1.64 0.27
C CYS A 101 -0.64 -2.59 -0.45
N TYR A 102 0.36 -2.03 -1.10
CA TYR A 102 1.41 -2.78 -1.79
C TYR A 102 2.68 -2.73 -0.94
N THR A 103 3.29 -3.88 -0.73
CA THR A 103 4.52 -3.97 0.05
C THR A 103 5.46 -5.04 -0.52
N GLY A 104 6.75 -4.79 -0.46
CA GLY A 104 7.78 -5.79 -0.73
C GLY A 104 8.02 -6.73 0.45
N TYR A 105 7.51 -6.42 1.63
CA TYR A 105 7.60 -7.30 2.80
C TYR A 105 6.61 -8.47 2.68
N THR A 106 6.97 -9.59 3.30
CA THR A 106 6.10 -10.77 3.42
C THR A 106 5.24 -10.66 4.67
N TYR A 107 3.93 -10.85 4.53
CA TYR A 107 2.94 -10.64 5.57
C TYR A 107 3.28 -11.38 6.88
N GLU A 108 3.55 -12.69 6.81
CA GLU A 108 3.77 -13.53 7.98
C GLU A 108 5.12 -13.25 8.65
N SER A 109 6.20 -13.23 7.86
CA SER A 109 7.57 -13.17 8.39
C SER A 109 8.04 -11.77 8.73
N ASP A 110 7.59 -10.76 7.98
CA ASP A 110 8.12 -9.41 8.13
C ASP A 110 7.17 -8.47 8.86
N LEU A 111 5.85 -8.73 8.83
CA LEU A 111 4.84 -7.86 9.42
C LEU A 111 4.19 -8.45 10.67
N LEU A 112 3.91 -9.77 10.72
CA LEU A 112 3.26 -10.41 11.87
C LEU A 112 4.25 -10.93 12.90
N ASP A 113 5.38 -11.48 12.47
CA ASP A 113 6.41 -11.97 13.40
C ASP A 113 6.90 -10.81 14.28
N LYS A 114 7.05 -11.07 15.59
CA LYS A 114 7.52 -10.07 16.55
C LYS A 114 8.92 -9.53 16.24
N ASN A 115 9.73 -10.33 15.56
CA ASN A 115 11.09 -9.99 15.11
C ASN A 115 11.12 -9.62 13.61
N GLY A 116 9.94 -9.45 12.98
CA GLY A 116 9.83 -9.13 11.57
C GLY A 116 10.48 -7.79 11.23
N LYS A 117 11.08 -7.72 10.03
CA LYS A 117 11.89 -6.56 9.60
C LYS A 117 11.14 -5.24 9.60
N ALA A 118 9.84 -5.26 9.30
CA ALA A 118 8.98 -4.08 9.25
C ALA A 118 7.99 -4.01 10.43
N ARG A 119 8.09 -4.92 11.40
CA ARG A 119 7.25 -4.93 12.58
C ARG A 119 7.60 -3.79 13.53
N CYS A 120 6.62 -2.98 13.89
CA CYS A 120 6.73 -1.93 14.89
C CYS A 120 5.41 -1.78 15.67
N ASP A 121 5.37 -0.84 16.59
CA ASP A 121 4.18 -0.49 17.38
C ASP A 121 2.96 -0.04 16.55
N ALA A 122 3.20 0.50 15.35
CA ALA A 122 2.16 0.94 14.43
C ALA A 122 1.58 -0.17 13.55
N THR A 123 2.29 -1.29 13.36
CA THR A 123 1.99 -2.28 12.31
C THR A 123 0.62 -2.93 12.48
N GLU A 124 0.26 -3.32 13.69
CA GLU A 124 -1.00 -3.99 13.96
C GLU A 124 -2.20 -3.08 13.67
N GLU A 125 -2.14 -1.84 14.16
CA GLU A 125 -3.16 -0.85 13.86
C GLU A 125 -3.22 -0.54 12.35
N PHE A 126 -2.07 -0.38 11.69
CA PHE A 126 -2.00 -0.12 10.26
C PHE A 126 -2.71 -1.22 9.46
N LEU A 127 -2.36 -2.49 9.73
CA LEU A 127 -2.94 -3.65 9.05
C LEU A 127 -4.45 -3.77 9.30
N SER A 128 -4.96 -3.34 10.46
CA SER A 128 -6.40 -3.37 10.76
C SER A 128 -7.24 -2.49 9.83
N TYR A 129 -6.62 -1.52 9.16
CA TYR A 129 -7.28 -0.66 8.16
C TYR A 129 -7.20 -1.18 6.74
N ILE A 130 -6.29 -2.11 6.45
CA ILE A 130 -6.07 -2.63 5.10
C ILE A 130 -7.10 -3.73 4.79
N ASP A 131 -7.71 -3.63 3.63
CA ASP A 131 -8.65 -4.64 3.14
C ASP A 131 -7.93 -5.64 2.21
N ILE A 132 -7.05 -5.14 1.33
CA ILE A 132 -6.23 -5.98 0.44
C ILE A 132 -4.76 -5.59 0.60
N LEU A 133 -3.92 -6.59 0.86
CA LEU A 133 -2.47 -6.46 0.87
C LEU A 133 -1.89 -7.19 -0.34
N VAL A 134 -1.14 -6.48 -1.16
CA VAL A 134 -0.30 -7.09 -2.20
C VAL A 134 1.09 -7.16 -1.63
N ASP A 135 1.53 -8.37 -1.27
CA ASP A 135 2.78 -8.61 -0.56
C ASP A 135 3.82 -9.35 -1.39
N GLY A 136 5.07 -9.24 -0.96
CA GLY A 136 6.21 -9.89 -1.57
C GLY A 136 7.07 -8.95 -2.44
N GLU A 137 8.38 -9.11 -2.32
CA GLU A 137 9.35 -8.32 -3.07
C GLU A 137 9.23 -8.59 -4.58
N PHE A 138 9.24 -7.53 -5.40
CA PHE A 138 9.23 -7.67 -6.84
C PHE A 138 10.50 -8.38 -7.34
N ASP A 139 10.31 -9.47 -8.08
CA ASP A 139 11.38 -10.19 -8.76
C ASP A 139 11.27 -10.06 -10.28
N GLN A 140 12.24 -9.37 -10.89
CA GLN A 140 12.28 -9.16 -12.33
C GLN A 140 12.33 -10.47 -13.15
N ASN A 141 12.87 -11.55 -12.59
CA ASN A 141 12.91 -12.84 -13.27
C ASN A 141 11.55 -13.55 -13.32
N LEU A 142 10.63 -13.13 -12.45
CA LEU A 142 9.26 -13.62 -12.35
C LEU A 142 8.24 -12.58 -12.84
N TYR A 143 8.72 -11.52 -13.54
CA TYR A 143 7.85 -10.50 -14.12
C TYR A 143 6.92 -11.10 -15.15
N ASP A 144 5.63 -10.77 -15.03
CA ASP A 144 4.61 -11.17 -15.99
C ASP A 144 3.54 -10.07 -16.10
N ILE A 145 3.41 -9.49 -17.28
CA ILE A 145 2.47 -8.40 -17.56
C ILE A 145 0.99 -8.85 -17.54
N SER A 146 0.73 -10.15 -17.62
CA SER A 146 -0.63 -10.70 -17.56
C SER A 146 -1.20 -10.77 -16.14
N LEU A 147 -0.34 -10.62 -15.12
CA LEU A 147 -0.77 -10.66 -13.72
C LEU A 147 -1.60 -9.43 -13.35
N GLU A 148 -2.76 -9.64 -12.76
CA GLU A 148 -3.59 -8.55 -12.26
C GLU A 148 -3.02 -7.99 -10.96
N PHE A 149 -2.86 -6.66 -10.91
CA PHE A 149 -2.47 -5.85 -9.74
C PHE A 149 -1.14 -6.23 -9.06
N ARG A 150 -0.27 -6.99 -9.72
CA ARG A 150 1.06 -7.36 -9.23
C ARG A 150 2.05 -7.44 -10.40
N GLY A 151 3.33 -7.27 -10.10
CA GLY A 151 4.37 -7.21 -11.14
C GLY A 151 5.09 -8.53 -11.38
N SER A 152 5.12 -9.43 -10.40
CA SER A 152 5.82 -10.73 -10.48
C SER A 152 5.02 -11.84 -9.82
N SER A 153 5.15 -13.06 -10.32
CA SER A 153 4.30 -14.19 -9.91
C SER A 153 4.50 -14.66 -8.47
N ASN A 154 5.60 -14.30 -7.82
CA ASN A 154 5.84 -14.55 -6.41
C ASN A 154 5.05 -13.62 -5.47
N GLN A 155 4.52 -12.50 -5.97
CA GLN A 155 3.70 -11.59 -5.17
C GLN A 155 2.29 -12.18 -4.98
N ARG A 156 1.66 -11.88 -3.83
CA ARG A 156 0.35 -12.41 -3.47
C ARG A 156 -0.65 -11.28 -3.26
N LEU A 157 -1.91 -11.54 -3.57
CA LEU A 157 -3.03 -10.68 -3.16
C LEU A 157 -3.72 -11.33 -1.97
N LEU A 158 -3.64 -10.70 -0.82
CA LEU A 158 -4.18 -11.20 0.43
C LEU A 158 -5.34 -10.31 0.87
N GLN A 159 -6.52 -10.87 1.04
CA GLN A 159 -7.60 -10.20 1.76
C GLN A 159 -7.33 -10.28 3.24
N ILE A 160 -7.13 -9.14 3.88
CA ILE A 160 -6.91 -9.10 5.32
C ILE A 160 -8.27 -9.17 6.01
N GLN A 161 -8.52 -10.31 6.66
CA GLN A 161 -9.74 -10.49 7.45
C GLN A 161 -9.57 -9.86 8.84
N LYS A 162 -10.66 -9.36 9.40
CA LYS A 162 -10.66 -8.71 10.73
C LYS A 162 -10.34 -9.66 11.88
N ASP A 163 -10.38 -10.96 11.65
CA ASP A 163 -9.98 -12.02 12.59
C ASP A 163 -8.47 -12.37 12.51
N GLY A 164 -7.73 -11.69 11.61
CA GLY A 164 -6.28 -11.84 11.48
C GLY A 164 -5.80 -13.01 10.63
N CYS A 165 -6.70 -13.78 10.02
CA CYS A 165 -6.35 -14.80 9.03
C CYS A 165 -6.44 -14.20 7.61
N PRO A 166 -5.34 -14.09 6.84
CA PRO A 166 -5.42 -13.64 5.47
C PRO A 166 -5.99 -14.75 4.57
N GLU A 167 -6.85 -14.36 3.65
CA GLU A 167 -7.33 -15.24 2.58
C GLU A 167 -6.68 -14.84 1.25
N LEU A 168 -6.18 -15.81 0.51
CA LEU A 168 -5.62 -15.56 -0.83
C LEU A 168 -6.78 -15.24 -1.81
N VAL A 169 -6.79 -14.05 -2.38
CA VAL A 169 -7.91 -13.56 -3.20
C VAL A 169 -7.83 -13.99 -4.66
N ILE A 170 -6.66 -14.37 -5.16
CA ILE A 170 -6.48 -14.76 -6.56
C ILE A 170 -5.86 -16.13 -6.65
N SER A 171 -6.66 -17.07 -7.14
CA SER A 171 -6.16 -18.22 -7.88
C SER A 171 -5.98 -17.77 -9.33
N ASP A 172 -4.77 -17.80 -9.86
CA ASP A 172 -4.52 -17.69 -11.28
C ASP A 172 -5.33 -18.80 -11.98
N ASN A 173 -6.36 -18.43 -12.73
CA ASN A 173 -7.06 -19.33 -13.66
C ASN A 173 -6.39 -19.27 -15.02
#